data_4442f7f9edf1f12272d8f6d4e4a7540e
#
_entry.id   4442f7f9edf1f12272d8f6d4e4a7540e
#
_cell.length_a   1.000
_cell.length_b   1.000
_cell.length_c   1.000
_cell.angle_alpha   90.00
_cell.angle_beta   90.00
_cell.angle_gamma   90.00
#
_symmetry.space_group_name_H-M   'P 1'
#
loop_
_entity.id
_entity.type
_entity.pdbx_description
1 polymer ?
#
loop_
_entity_poly.entity_id
_entity_poly.type
_entity_poly.pdbx_seq_one_letter_code
_entity_poly.pdbx_strand_id
1 'polypeptide(L)'
;LLGAIVIFIVGCALAYFLNIAITELFKATKIDKLFEKIGARDLADKAGLRLNVSGFFGGLVKWFTIIVFTLASLEIIGLEQAGSFFKQTIMYYLPTVVLAALVLIIGAILANLVRKYVKAGVQALGFGSSGLVATIVYYAVWIFTLFTALSQLGIAASAMQFVLIGIIVALALGLGLSFGLGGKNLAEKKLEKISEHLQK
;
A
#
# COMPACT_ATOMS: atom_id res chain seq x y z
N LEU A 1 0.11 43.05 3.31
CA LEU A 1 0.06 42.45 1.97
C LEU A 1 1.46 42.21 1.39
N LEU A 2 2.36 43.20 1.36
CA LEU A 2 3.73 43.04 0.87
C LEU A 2 4.51 41.94 1.59
N GLY A 3 4.43 41.87 2.93
CA GLY A 3 5.07 40.84 3.73
C GLY A 3 4.59 39.42 3.40
N ALA A 4 3.28 39.25 3.14
CA ALA A 4 2.71 37.96 2.76
C ALA A 4 3.24 37.50 1.38
N ILE A 5 3.36 38.40 0.42
CA ILE A 5 3.89 38.10 -0.91
C ILE A 5 5.37 37.68 -0.80
N VAL A 6 6.16 38.40 -0.01
CA VAL A 6 7.58 38.07 0.21
C VAL A 6 7.73 36.70 0.82
N ILE A 7 6.98 36.38 1.87
CA ILE A 7 7.03 35.06 2.52
C ILE A 7 6.61 33.94 1.55
N PHE A 8 5.57 34.18 0.76
CA PHE A 8 5.15 33.20 -0.24
C PHE A 8 6.24 32.92 -1.30
N ILE A 9 6.86 33.97 -1.82
CA ILE A 9 7.96 33.83 -2.81
C ILE A 9 9.15 33.09 -2.21
N VAL A 10 9.55 33.44 -0.98
CA VAL A 10 10.64 32.76 -0.25
C VAL A 10 10.28 31.30 -0.03
N GLY A 11 9.03 31.02 0.35
CA GLY A 11 8.53 29.65 0.50
C GLY A 11 8.59 28.83 -0.77
N CYS A 12 8.21 29.41 -1.91
CA CYS A 12 8.30 28.75 -3.22
C CYS A 12 9.75 28.43 -3.59
N ALA A 13 10.68 29.36 -3.36
CA ALA A 13 12.11 29.14 -3.62
C ALA A 13 12.68 28.01 -2.72
N LEU A 14 12.35 28.04 -1.43
CA LEU A 14 12.74 27.01 -0.48
C LEU A 14 12.12 25.63 -0.84
N ALA A 15 10.87 25.59 -1.26
CA ALA A 15 10.20 24.38 -1.69
C ALA A 15 10.89 23.73 -2.90
N TYR A 16 11.34 24.55 -3.84
CA TYR A 16 12.09 24.07 -5.01
C TYR A 16 13.44 23.49 -4.61
N PHE A 17 14.17 24.18 -3.73
CA PHE A 17 15.45 23.69 -3.20
C PHE A 17 15.30 22.38 -2.44
N LEU A 18 14.32 22.28 -1.54
CA LEU A 18 14.03 21.06 -0.78
C LEU A 18 13.64 19.90 -1.70
N ASN A 19 12.87 20.15 -2.75
CA ASN A 19 12.53 19.12 -3.73
C ASN A 19 13.79 18.48 -4.34
N ILE A 20 14.74 19.32 -4.77
CA ILE A 20 15.99 18.82 -5.34
C ILE A 20 16.79 18.04 -4.29
N ALA A 21 16.98 18.62 -3.11
CA ALA A 21 17.75 17.99 -2.04
C ALA A 21 17.18 16.62 -1.64
N ILE A 22 15.88 16.55 -1.44
CA ILE A 22 15.18 15.29 -1.08
C ILE A 22 15.22 14.27 -2.22
N THR A 23 14.96 14.70 -3.46
CA THR A 23 15.05 13.82 -4.63
C THR A 23 16.44 13.21 -4.76
N GLU A 24 17.50 14.02 -4.62
CA GLU A 24 18.88 13.52 -4.70
C GLU A 24 19.24 12.61 -3.52
N LEU A 25 18.79 12.93 -2.30
CA LEU A 25 18.95 12.07 -1.15
C LEU A 25 18.32 10.68 -1.39
N PHE A 26 17.09 10.63 -1.88
CA PHE A 26 16.40 9.37 -2.20
C PHE A 26 17.04 8.62 -3.37
N LYS A 27 17.56 9.29 -4.38
CA LYS A 27 18.36 8.66 -5.45
C LYS A 27 19.66 8.04 -4.89
N ALA A 28 20.34 8.72 -3.96
CA ALA A 28 21.55 8.22 -3.33
C ALA A 28 21.30 6.90 -2.57
N THR A 29 20.12 6.72 -1.96
CA THR A 29 19.72 5.47 -1.31
C THR A 29 19.37 4.34 -2.29
N LYS A 30 19.40 4.60 -3.61
CA LYS A 30 19.08 3.64 -4.67
C LYS A 30 17.68 3.00 -4.54
N ILE A 31 16.77 3.69 -3.89
CA ILE A 31 15.38 3.22 -3.70
C ILE A 31 14.71 2.89 -5.04
N ASP A 32 14.91 3.70 -6.07
CA ASP A 32 14.37 3.44 -7.41
C ASP A 32 14.83 2.09 -7.97
N LYS A 33 16.09 1.68 -7.70
CA LYS A 33 16.62 0.36 -8.10
C LYS A 33 16.01 -0.79 -7.29
N LEU A 34 15.64 -0.56 -6.04
CA LEU A 34 14.93 -1.53 -5.21
C LEU A 34 13.55 -1.82 -5.81
N PHE A 35 12.83 -0.77 -6.21
CA PHE A 35 11.52 -0.90 -6.88
C PHE A 35 11.62 -1.59 -8.24
N GLU A 36 12.70 -1.37 -8.98
CA GLU A 36 12.99 -2.06 -10.23
C GLU A 36 13.20 -3.58 -9.99
N LYS A 37 13.98 -3.95 -8.97
CA LYS A 37 14.25 -5.35 -8.61
C LYS A 37 13.01 -6.13 -8.15
N ILE A 38 12.06 -5.47 -7.52
CA ILE A 38 10.82 -6.10 -7.03
C ILE A 38 9.70 -6.15 -8.09
N GLY A 39 10.00 -5.76 -9.35
CA GLY A 39 9.05 -5.84 -10.46
C GLY A 39 7.92 -4.79 -10.41
N ALA A 40 8.02 -3.80 -9.54
CA ALA A 40 7.05 -2.71 -9.47
C ALA A 40 7.10 -1.82 -10.72
N ARG A 41 8.27 -1.75 -11.38
CA ARG A 41 8.44 -1.02 -12.64
C ARG A 41 7.65 -1.65 -13.78
N ASP A 42 7.68 -2.98 -13.91
CA ASP A 42 6.92 -3.69 -14.95
C ASP A 42 5.41 -3.47 -14.85
N LEU A 43 4.91 -3.32 -13.63
CA LEU A 43 3.48 -3.01 -13.38
C LEU A 43 3.15 -1.58 -13.72
N ALA A 44 4.01 -0.65 -13.37
CA ALA A 44 3.82 0.76 -13.68
C ALA A 44 3.92 1.02 -15.19
N ASP A 45 4.90 0.41 -15.87
CA ASP A 45 5.06 0.52 -17.31
C ASP A 45 3.85 -0.04 -18.06
N LYS A 46 3.26 -1.15 -17.58
CA LYS A 46 1.99 -1.69 -18.11
C LYS A 46 0.80 -0.77 -17.86
N ALA A 47 0.83 0.02 -16.79
CA ALA A 47 -0.17 1.03 -16.47
C ALA A 47 0.11 2.39 -17.15
N GLY A 48 1.16 2.50 -17.96
CA GLY A 48 1.58 3.76 -18.61
C GLY A 48 2.16 4.79 -17.64
N LEU A 49 2.55 4.36 -16.43
CA LEU A 49 3.09 5.20 -15.36
C LEU A 49 4.61 5.05 -15.27
N ARG A 50 5.34 6.17 -15.23
CA ARG A 50 6.78 6.17 -14.95
C ARG A 50 7.01 6.15 -13.45
N LEU A 51 7.45 5.05 -12.89
CA LEU A 51 7.85 4.95 -11.49
C LEU A 51 9.12 5.78 -11.24
N ASN A 52 8.95 6.89 -10.53
CA ASN A 52 10.01 7.74 -10.02
C ASN A 52 9.74 7.99 -8.53
N VAL A 53 10.14 7.04 -7.69
CA VAL A 53 9.88 7.09 -6.25
C VAL A 53 10.62 8.25 -5.61
N SER A 54 11.88 8.47 -6.00
CA SER A 54 12.68 9.61 -5.54
C SER A 54 12.03 10.94 -5.88
N GLY A 55 11.54 11.11 -7.12
CA GLY A 55 10.83 12.31 -7.55
C GLY A 55 9.47 12.48 -6.85
N PHE A 56 8.78 11.40 -6.52
CA PHE A 56 7.54 11.44 -5.76
C PHE A 56 7.74 12.03 -4.36
N PHE A 57 8.75 11.55 -3.62
CA PHE A 57 9.05 12.09 -2.28
C PHE A 57 9.54 13.55 -2.34
N GLY A 58 10.39 13.89 -3.31
CA GLY A 58 10.79 15.28 -3.53
C GLY A 58 9.60 16.17 -3.86
N GLY A 59 8.69 15.72 -4.73
CA GLY A 59 7.45 16.41 -5.06
C GLY A 59 6.52 16.59 -3.88
N LEU A 60 6.38 15.58 -3.02
CA LEU A 60 5.61 15.62 -1.78
C LEU A 60 6.13 16.73 -0.84
N VAL A 61 7.44 16.76 -0.60
CA VAL A 61 8.07 17.78 0.26
C VAL A 61 7.89 19.17 -0.34
N LYS A 62 8.06 19.32 -1.67
CA LYS A 62 7.81 20.58 -2.37
C LYS A 62 6.39 21.09 -2.13
N TRP A 63 5.38 20.26 -2.42
CA TRP A 63 3.99 20.64 -2.24
C TRP A 63 3.67 21.00 -0.78
N PHE A 64 4.16 20.21 0.16
CA PHE A 64 4.00 20.48 1.57
C PHE A 64 4.60 21.84 1.99
N THR A 65 5.82 22.12 1.54
CA THR A 65 6.50 23.39 1.83
C THR A 65 5.71 24.57 1.24
N ILE A 66 5.23 24.47 -0.01
CA ILE A 66 4.40 25.50 -0.62
C ILE A 66 3.15 25.77 0.22
N ILE A 67 2.47 24.71 0.67
CA ILE A 67 1.25 24.83 1.46
C ILE A 67 1.56 25.52 2.80
N VAL A 68 2.63 25.14 3.51
CA VAL A 68 3.02 25.75 4.79
C VAL A 68 3.27 27.25 4.63
N PHE A 69 4.00 27.66 3.60
CA PHE A 69 4.28 29.08 3.35
C PHE A 69 3.07 29.85 2.83
N THR A 70 2.13 29.18 2.13
CA THR A 70 0.84 29.76 1.77
C THR A 70 0.03 30.08 3.02
N LEU A 71 -0.03 29.14 3.98
CA LEU A 71 -0.70 29.35 5.26
C LEU A 71 -0.11 30.50 6.06
N ALA A 72 1.23 30.54 6.15
CA ALA A 72 1.92 31.64 6.82
C ALA A 72 1.62 33.00 6.15
N SER A 73 1.49 33.01 4.83
CA SER A 73 1.10 34.22 4.08
C SER A 73 -0.33 34.63 4.36
N LEU A 74 -1.26 33.68 4.49
CA LEU A 74 -2.67 33.95 4.84
C LEU A 74 -2.81 34.48 6.28
N GLU A 75 -2.04 33.98 7.23
CA GLU A 75 -2.01 34.48 8.61
C GLU A 75 -1.57 35.98 8.66
N ILE A 76 -0.58 36.37 7.84
CA ILE A 76 -0.13 37.77 7.76
C ILE A 76 -1.20 38.71 7.18
N ILE A 77 -2.07 38.20 6.31
CA ILE A 77 -3.18 38.98 5.73
C ILE A 77 -4.36 39.10 6.71
N GLY A 78 -4.32 38.39 7.85
CA GLY A 78 -5.39 38.39 8.86
C GLY A 78 -6.47 37.34 8.63
N LEU A 79 -6.22 36.35 7.76
CA LEU A 79 -7.12 35.21 7.50
C LEU A 79 -6.82 34.03 8.44
N GLU A 80 -6.74 34.30 9.75
CA GLU A 80 -6.36 33.30 10.77
C GLU A 80 -7.27 32.07 10.80
N GLN A 81 -8.57 32.23 10.59
CA GLN A 81 -9.52 31.13 10.59
C GLN A 81 -9.30 30.17 9.41
N ALA A 82 -9.03 30.72 8.22
CA ALA A 82 -8.67 29.91 7.06
C ALA A 82 -7.33 29.19 7.28
N GLY A 83 -6.33 29.89 7.83
CA GLY A 83 -5.02 29.33 8.14
C GLY A 83 -5.11 28.18 9.13
N SER A 84 -5.87 28.31 10.21
CA SER A 84 -6.02 27.27 11.23
C SER A 84 -6.71 26.00 10.69
N PHE A 85 -7.78 26.15 9.90
CA PHE A 85 -8.48 25.04 9.27
C PHE A 85 -7.57 24.25 8.32
N PHE A 86 -6.86 24.94 7.45
CA PHE A 86 -5.91 24.30 6.52
C PHE A 86 -4.75 23.65 7.25
N LYS A 87 -4.19 24.29 8.28
CA LYS A 87 -3.09 23.76 9.09
C LYS A 87 -3.48 22.42 9.74
N GLN A 88 -4.65 22.35 10.34
CA GLN A 88 -5.16 21.14 10.95
C GLN A 88 -5.37 20.02 9.91
N THR A 89 -5.96 20.36 8.77
CA THR A 89 -6.19 19.41 7.68
C THR A 89 -4.87 18.84 7.14
N ILE A 90 -3.89 19.71 6.88
CA ILE A 90 -2.60 19.29 6.31
C ILE A 90 -1.77 18.48 7.29
N MET A 91 -1.74 18.90 8.56
CA MET A 91 -1.04 18.13 9.62
C MET A 91 -1.59 16.71 9.76
N TYR A 92 -2.87 16.52 9.45
CA TYR A 92 -3.48 15.19 9.45
C TYR A 92 -3.17 14.40 8.17
N TYR A 93 -3.25 15.04 6.99
CA TYR A 93 -3.11 14.33 5.71
C TYR A 93 -1.66 13.98 5.35
N LEU A 94 -0.68 14.79 5.74
CA LEU A 94 0.71 14.52 5.37
C LEU A 94 1.23 13.19 5.92
N PRO A 95 1.09 12.88 7.22
CA PRO A 95 1.49 11.57 7.74
C PRO A 95 0.76 10.40 7.05
N THR A 96 -0.52 10.57 6.72
CA THR A 96 -1.30 9.51 6.07
C THR A 96 -0.83 9.22 4.64
N VAL A 97 -0.41 10.24 3.88
CA VAL A 97 0.17 10.06 2.55
C VAL A 97 1.51 9.32 2.63
N VAL A 98 2.36 9.69 3.59
CA VAL A 98 3.64 8.97 3.82
C VAL A 98 3.38 7.52 4.21
N LEU A 99 2.43 7.27 5.12
CA LEU A 99 2.04 5.92 5.51
C LEU A 99 1.48 5.11 4.33
N ALA A 100 0.63 5.71 3.50
CA ALA A 100 0.12 5.05 2.29
C ALA A 100 1.24 4.66 1.34
N ALA A 101 2.23 5.55 1.13
CA ALA A 101 3.41 5.24 0.32
C ALA A 101 4.24 4.09 0.92
N LEU A 102 4.47 4.09 2.24
CA LEU A 102 5.16 2.99 2.93
C LEU A 102 4.41 1.67 2.80
N VAL A 103 3.08 1.68 2.93
CA VAL A 103 2.24 0.49 2.73
C VAL A 103 2.41 -0.07 1.31
N LEU A 104 2.43 0.78 0.28
CA LEU A 104 2.67 0.35 -1.10
C LEU A 104 4.06 -0.28 -1.28
N ILE A 105 5.09 0.30 -0.67
CA ILE A 105 6.46 -0.23 -0.70
C ILE A 105 6.53 -1.61 -0.04
N ILE A 106 6.04 -1.71 1.18
CA ILE A 106 6.06 -2.96 1.95
C ILE A 106 5.20 -4.02 1.24
N GLY A 107 4.03 -3.65 0.75
CA GLY A 107 3.14 -4.53 0.01
C GLY A 107 3.75 -5.08 -1.27
N ALA A 108 4.49 -4.25 -2.02
CA ALA A 108 5.20 -4.69 -3.21
C ALA A 108 6.29 -5.73 -2.88
N ILE A 109 7.02 -5.53 -1.79
CA ILE A 109 8.02 -6.49 -1.30
C ILE A 109 7.33 -7.80 -0.89
N LEU A 110 6.26 -7.72 -0.10
CA LEU A 110 5.49 -8.87 0.36
C LEU A 110 4.89 -9.66 -0.80
N ALA A 111 4.29 -8.98 -1.79
CA ALA A 111 3.70 -9.63 -2.97
C ALA A 111 4.73 -10.49 -3.71
N ASN A 112 5.96 -9.98 -3.89
CA ASN A 112 7.03 -10.72 -4.55
C ASN A 112 7.57 -11.87 -3.70
N LEU A 113 7.72 -11.67 -2.39
CA LEU A 113 8.12 -12.73 -1.47
C LEU A 113 7.10 -13.88 -1.48
N VAL A 114 5.83 -13.57 -1.28
CA VAL A 114 4.76 -14.57 -1.25
C VAL A 114 4.67 -15.31 -2.58
N ARG A 115 4.73 -14.60 -3.72
CA ARG A 115 4.78 -15.22 -5.05
C ARG A 115 5.91 -16.25 -5.18
N LYS A 116 7.11 -15.89 -4.71
CA LYS A 116 8.30 -16.77 -4.78
C LYS A 116 8.10 -18.04 -3.94
N TYR A 117 7.65 -17.90 -2.71
CA TYR A 117 7.45 -19.05 -1.81
C TYR A 117 6.28 -19.93 -2.24
N VAL A 118 5.17 -19.35 -2.68
CA VAL A 118 4.02 -20.10 -3.19
C VAL A 118 4.42 -20.88 -4.46
N LYS A 119 5.15 -20.25 -5.39
CA LYS A 119 5.63 -20.93 -6.59
C LYS A 119 6.49 -22.14 -6.23
N ALA A 120 7.45 -21.97 -5.32
CA ALA A 120 8.34 -23.04 -4.88
C ALA A 120 7.55 -24.17 -4.17
N GLY A 121 6.63 -23.85 -3.28
CA GLY A 121 5.79 -24.83 -2.58
C GLY A 121 4.91 -25.64 -3.54
N VAL A 122 4.23 -24.98 -4.48
CA VAL A 122 3.38 -25.67 -5.47
C VAL A 122 4.21 -26.54 -6.42
N GLN A 123 5.42 -26.10 -6.78
CA GLN A 123 6.35 -26.93 -7.59
C GLN A 123 6.80 -28.19 -6.83
N ALA A 124 7.09 -28.08 -5.54
CA ALA A 124 7.49 -29.21 -4.69
C ALA A 124 6.39 -30.27 -4.58
N LEU A 125 5.11 -29.86 -4.69
CA LEU A 125 3.95 -30.79 -4.72
C LEU A 125 3.70 -31.43 -6.08
N GLY A 126 4.52 -31.15 -7.11
CA GLY A 126 4.40 -31.73 -8.44
C GLY A 126 3.27 -31.15 -9.31
N PHE A 127 2.62 -30.04 -8.89
CA PHE A 127 1.58 -29.41 -9.70
C PHE A 127 2.18 -28.58 -10.85
N GLY A 128 1.81 -28.90 -12.09
CA GLY A 128 2.27 -28.23 -13.31
C GLY A 128 1.84 -26.74 -13.42
N SER A 129 0.86 -26.31 -12.64
CA SER A 129 0.28 -24.95 -12.67
C SER A 129 0.87 -23.98 -11.61
N SER A 130 2.07 -24.25 -11.10
CA SER A 130 2.70 -23.43 -10.06
C SER A 130 2.80 -21.94 -10.41
N GLY A 131 2.98 -21.61 -11.68
CA GLY A 131 3.03 -20.23 -12.17
C GLY A 131 1.70 -19.50 -12.05
N LEU A 132 0.59 -20.18 -12.35
CA LEU A 132 -0.77 -19.61 -12.25
C LEU A 132 -1.14 -19.32 -10.78
N VAL A 133 -0.95 -20.30 -9.89
CA VAL A 133 -1.25 -20.14 -8.47
C VAL A 133 -0.43 -19.00 -7.87
N ALA A 134 0.86 -18.96 -8.13
CA ALA A 134 1.74 -17.88 -7.65
C ALA A 134 1.34 -16.51 -8.20
N THR A 135 0.82 -16.44 -9.43
CA THR A 135 0.36 -15.18 -10.03
C THR A 135 -0.95 -14.70 -9.41
N ILE A 136 -1.89 -15.61 -9.16
CA ILE A 136 -3.15 -15.28 -8.47
C ILE A 136 -2.87 -14.71 -7.09
N VAL A 137 -2.02 -15.37 -6.30
CA VAL A 137 -1.64 -14.92 -4.96
C VAL A 137 -0.91 -13.56 -5.00
N TYR A 138 -0.03 -13.35 -5.98
CA TYR A 138 0.64 -12.07 -6.18
C TYR A 138 -0.35 -10.92 -6.38
N TYR A 139 -1.33 -11.09 -7.28
CA TYR A 139 -2.36 -10.07 -7.49
C TYR A 139 -3.30 -9.90 -6.29
N ALA A 140 -3.60 -10.97 -5.57
CA ALA A 140 -4.39 -10.88 -4.34
C ALA A 140 -3.69 -10.00 -3.29
N VAL A 141 -2.38 -10.18 -3.07
CA VAL A 141 -1.58 -9.34 -2.17
C VAL A 141 -1.53 -7.89 -2.67
N TRP A 142 -1.41 -7.67 -3.99
CA TRP A 142 -1.44 -6.32 -4.56
C TRP A 142 -2.77 -5.60 -4.37
N ILE A 143 -3.88 -6.30 -4.60
CA ILE A 143 -5.22 -5.74 -4.37
C ILE A 143 -5.37 -5.36 -2.90
N PHE A 144 -4.98 -6.24 -1.98
CA PHE A 144 -5.02 -5.96 -0.55
C PHE A 144 -4.15 -4.75 -0.17
N THR A 145 -2.94 -4.67 -0.71
CA THR A 145 -2.01 -3.55 -0.51
C THR A 145 -2.59 -2.22 -1.00
N LEU A 146 -3.19 -2.24 -2.20
CA LEU A 146 -3.82 -1.06 -2.78
C LEU A 146 -5.00 -0.58 -1.92
N PHE A 147 -5.87 -1.50 -1.51
CA PHE A 147 -6.98 -1.16 -0.61
C PHE A 147 -6.51 -0.57 0.71
N THR A 148 -5.47 -1.14 1.30
CA THR A 148 -4.89 -0.64 2.55
C THR A 148 -4.31 0.77 2.36
N ALA A 149 -3.59 1.02 1.27
CA ALA A 149 -3.03 2.33 0.96
C ALA A 149 -4.13 3.40 0.72
N LEU A 150 -5.19 3.06 -0.02
CA LEU A 150 -6.33 3.96 -0.24
C LEU A 150 -7.11 4.23 1.06
N SER A 151 -7.25 3.23 1.91
CA SER A 151 -7.85 3.37 3.24
C SER A 151 -7.06 4.34 4.13
N GLN A 152 -5.72 4.33 4.06
CA GLN A 152 -4.86 5.28 4.76
C GLN A 152 -5.12 6.72 4.29
N LEU A 153 -5.37 6.92 3.01
CA LEU A 153 -5.72 8.24 2.46
C LEU A 153 -7.14 8.69 2.79
N GLY A 154 -7.92 7.88 3.51
CA GLY A 154 -9.32 8.16 3.83
C GLY A 154 -10.25 8.04 2.63
N ILE A 155 -9.77 7.54 1.48
CA ILE A 155 -10.57 7.38 0.26
C ILE A 155 -11.47 6.17 0.44
N ALA A 156 -12.78 6.42 0.61
CA ALA A 156 -13.80 5.39 0.74
C ALA A 156 -13.44 4.28 1.76
N ALA A 157 -12.78 4.64 2.87
CA ALA A 157 -12.25 3.69 3.85
C ALA A 157 -13.30 2.68 4.33
N SER A 158 -14.53 3.12 4.60
CA SER A 158 -15.63 2.25 5.00
C SER A 158 -16.07 1.29 3.90
N ALA A 159 -16.22 1.77 2.66
CA ALA A 159 -16.60 0.93 1.52
C ALA A 159 -15.52 -0.13 1.23
N MET A 160 -14.24 0.26 1.30
CA MET A 160 -13.12 -0.66 1.13
C MET A 160 -13.07 -1.73 2.23
N GLN A 161 -13.36 -1.38 3.46
CA GLN A 161 -13.44 -2.31 4.57
C GLN A 161 -14.54 -3.38 4.34
N PHE A 162 -15.72 -2.99 3.86
CA PHE A 162 -16.78 -3.94 3.52
C PHE A 162 -16.38 -4.91 2.39
N VAL A 163 -15.71 -4.40 1.34
CA VAL A 163 -15.20 -5.25 0.26
C VAL A 163 -14.17 -6.26 0.78
N LEU A 164 -13.22 -5.83 1.61
CA LEU A 164 -12.23 -6.72 2.21
C LEU A 164 -12.88 -7.79 3.09
N ILE A 165 -13.81 -7.41 3.95
CA ILE A 165 -14.57 -8.36 4.79
C ILE A 165 -15.32 -9.35 3.90
N GLY A 166 -15.98 -8.89 2.84
CA GLY A 166 -16.68 -9.74 1.89
C GLY A 166 -15.75 -10.78 1.23
N ILE A 167 -14.57 -10.37 0.79
CA ILE A 167 -13.56 -11.27 0.21
C ILE A 167 -13.07 -12.28 1.24
N ILE A 168 -12.75 -11.83 2.46
CA ILE A 168 -12.28 -12.72 3.53
C ILE A 168 -13.35 -13.76 3.88
N VAL A 169 -14.61 -13.34 4.04
CA VAL A 169 -15.73 -14.23 4.35
C VAL A 169 -15.94 -15.23 3.21
N ALA A 170 -15.92 -14.77 1.95
CA ALA A 170 -16.07 -15.66 0.79
C ALA A 170 -14.96 -16.72 0.73
N LEU A 171 -13.71 -16.32 0.97
CA LEU A 171 -12.57 -17.25 1.04
C LEU A 171 -12.68 -18.22 2.22
N ALA A 172 -13.03 -17.72 3.40
CA ALA A 172 -13.19 -18.55 4.60
C ALA A 172 -14.30 -19.59 4.43
N LEU A 173 -15.44 -19.19 3.89
CA LEU A 173 -16.55 -20.11 3.59
C LEU A 173 -16.18 -21.09 2.46
N GLY A 174 -15.58 -20.60 1.39
CA GLY A 174 -15.17 -21.44 0.25
C GLY A 174 -14.16 -22.51 0.67
N LEU A 175 -13.11 -22.12 1.39
CA LEU A 175 -12.12 -23.07 1.89
C LEU A 175 -12.70 -23.96 2.98
N GLY A 176 -13.42 -23.40 3.95
CA GLY A 176 -14.02 -24.15 5.05
C GLY A 176 -14.99 -25.23 4.56
N LEU A 177 -15.87 -24.87 3.61
CA LEU A 177 -16.80 -25.84 3.00
C LEU A 177 -16.06 -26.86 2.14
N SER A 178 -15.07 -26.43 1.34
CA SER A 178 -14.29 -27.33 0.50
C SER A 178 -13.56 -28.39 1.32
N PHE A 179 -12.86 -28.00 2.37
CA PHE A 179 -12.17 -28.93 3.27
C PHE A 179 -13.15 -29.70 4.17
N GLY A 180 -14.21 -29.06 4.65
CA GLY A 180 -15.22 -29.70 5.49
C GLY A 180 -15.98 -30.80 4.77
N LEU A 181 -16.52 -30.51 3.59
CA LEU A 181 -17.26 -31.48 2.78
C LEU A 181 -16.32 -32.52 2.14
N GLY A 182 -15.15 -32.07 1.63
CA GLY A 182 -14.15 -32.96 1.04
C GLY A 182 -13.50 -33.91 2.06
N GLY A 183 -13.39 -33.48 3.31
CA GLY A 183 -12.82 -34.29 4.41
C GLY A 183 -13.79 -35.20 5.13
N LYS A 184 -15.11 -35.09 4.89
CA LYS A 184 -16.16 -35.81 5.61
C LYS A 184 -15.91 -37.34 5.65
N ASN A 185 -15.68 -37.94 4.50
CA ASN A 185 -15.49 -39.41 4.39
C ASN A 185 -14.20 -39.87 5.10
N LEU A 186 -13.19 -39.02 5.19
CA LEU A 186 -11.92 -39.32 5.83
C LEU A 186 -12.06 -39.26 7.36
N ALA A 187 -12.84 -38.28 7.83
CA ALA A 187 -13.18 -38.13 9.24
C ALA A 187 -14.07 -39.28 9.72
N GLU A 188 -15.09 -39.65 8.94
CA GLU A 188 -16.00 -40.76 9.24
C GLU A 188 -15.25 -42.10 9.40
N LYS A 189 -14.39 -42.47 8.45
CA LYS A 189 -13.54 -43.67 8.54
C LYS A 189 -12.59 -43.68 9.76
N LYS A 190 -12.09 -42.52 10.16
CA LYS A 190 -11.23 -42.45 11.34
C LYS A 190 -12.03 -42.59 12.65
N LEU A 191 -13.21 -41.99 12.70
CA LEU A 191 -14.10 -42.09 13.84
C LEU A 191 -14.61 -43.53 14.06
N GLU A 192 -14.98 -44.24 12.98
CA GLU A 192 -15.34 -45.67 13.01
C GLU A 192 -14.21 -46.52 13.63
N LYS A 193 -12.97 -46.34 13.15
CA LYS A 193 -11.81 -47.07 13.71
C LYS A 193 -11.54 -46.77 15.20
N ILE A 194 -11.79 -45.56 15.66
CA ILE A 194 -11.65 -45.20 17.07
C ILE A 194 -12.78 -45.84 17.87
N SER A 195 -13.99 -45.83 17.36
CA SER A 195 -15.15 -46.47 17.99
C SER A 195 -14.95 -47.98 18.19
N GLU A 196 -14.43 -48.69 17.18
CA GLU A 196 -14.10 -50.12 17.25
C GLU A 196 -13.00 -50.44 18.30
N HIS A 197 -12.05 -49.49 18.50
CA HIS A 197 -10.99 -49.68 19.51
C HIS A 197 -11.47 -49.45 20.96
N LEU A 198 -12.52 -48.65 21.12
CA LEU A 198 -13.10 -48.35 22.44
C LEU A 198 -14.12 -49.38 22.91
N GLN A 199 -14.56 -50.27 22.05
CA GLN A 199 -15.53 -51.33 22.32
C GLN A 199 -14.85 -52.70 22.63
N LYS A 200 -13.52 -52.74 22.58
CA LYS A 200 -12.70 -53.87 22.99
C LYS A 200 -12.00 -53.56 24.35
#